data_5dfb15f7a025c76cd7456e3d67915a5d
#
_entry.id   5dfb15f7a025c76cd7456e3d67915a5d
#
_cell.length_a   1.000
_cell.length_b   1.000
_cell.length_c   1.000
_cell.angle_alpha   90.00
_cell.angle_beta   90.00
_cell.angle_gamma   90.00
#
_symmetry.space_group_name_H-M   'P 1'
#
loop_
_entity.id
_entity.type
_entity.pdbx_description
1 polymer ?
#
loop_
_entity_poly.entity_id
_entity_poly.type
_entity_poly.pdbx_seq_one_letter_code
_entity_poly.pdbx_strand_id
1 'polypeptide(L)'
;SRRQRQMCIRDRVSEISINSFFINYVTEVGWMNARDASLVLSFGGLGLFMVGRFVGSWIMRRVRAEKMLFWCATGTVITTLLVILDLGSVSFVALLCGYAFEAIMFPTIFALSLKGLGSHTKRASSFLMMSPVGGAVGPVLMGLVGDCADMHWAFIVPFAGYVVVWFYARHIMIQKN
;
A
#
# COMPACT_ATOMS: atom_id res chain seq x y z
N SER A 1 10.38 17.05 2.77
CA SER A 1 11.07 16.63 4.01
C SER A 1 11.63 15.20 3.87
N ARG A 2 12.76 14.89 4.52
CA ARG A 2 13.35 13.54 4.53
C ARG A 2 12.34 12.49 5.02
N ARG A 3 11.53 12.82 6.02
CA ARG A 3 10.48 11.93 6.56
C ARG A 3 9.43 11.57 5.52
N GLN A 4 8.96 12.52 4.74
CA GLN A 4 7.95 12.29 3.70
C GLN A 4 8.47 11.37 2.58
N ARG A 5 9.74 11.52 2.17
CA ARG A 5 10.38 10.63 1.20
C ARG A 5 10.47 9.19 1.74
N GLN A 6 10.85 9.01 3.01
CA GLN A 6 10.88 7.69 3.62
C GLN A 6 9.51 7.02 3.67
N MET A 7 8.43 7.81 3.91
CA MET A 7 7.06 7.28 3.87
C MET A 7 6.68 6.81 2.47
N CYS A 8 6.97 7.60 1.44
CA CYS A 8 6.72 7.25 0.06
C CYS A 8 7.44 5.95 -0.35
N ILE A 9 8.69 5.77 0.09
CA ILE A 9 9.46 4.54 -0.17
C ILE A 9 8.80 3.34 0.54
N ARG A 10 8.45 3.47 1.82
CA ARG A 10 7.84 2.38 2.59
C ARG A 10 6.48 1.96 2.07
N ASP A 11 5.65 2.92 1.68
CA ASP A 11 4.38 2.68 1.02
C ASP A 11 4.58 1.86 -0.27
N ARG A 12 5.57 2.25 -1.10
CA ARG A 12 5.90 1.54 -2.33
C ARG A 12 6.51 0.15 -2.10
N VAL A 13 7.34 0.00 -1.08
CA VAL A 13 7.86 -1.33 -0.68
C VAL A 13 6.68 -2.26 -0.36
N SER A 14 5.73 -1.80 0.42
CA SER A 14 4.55 -2.60 0.81
C SER A 14 3.65 -2.92 -0.38
N GLU A 15 3.32 -1.94 -1.22
CA GLU A 15 2.48 -2.10 -2.41
C GLU A 15 3.09 -3.11 -3.42
N ILE A 16 4.37 -2.94 -3.76
CA ILE A 16 5.04 -3.83 -4.72
C ILE A 16 5.17 -5.23 -4.16
N SER A 17 5.41 -5.36 -2.85
CA SER A 17 5.47 -6.66 -2.17
C SER A 17 4.15 -7.42 -2.29
N ILE A 18 3.03 -6.79 -2.00
CA ILE A 18 1.70 -7.41 -2.10
C ILE A 18 1.41 -7.81 -3.55
N ASN A 19 1.66 -6.91 -4.52
CA ASN A 19 1.45 -7.20 -5.94
C ASN A 19 2.27 -8.39 -6.43
N SER A 20 3.53 -8.50 -6.00
CA SER A 20 4.43 -9.57 -6.42
C SER A 20 4.04 -10.93 -5.85
N PHE A 21 3.52 -10.98 -4.64
CA PHE A 21 3.22 -12.23 -3.94
C PHE A 21 1.74 -12.60 -3.92
N PHE A 22 0.87 -11.79 -4.53
CA PHE A 22 -0.56 -12.07 -4.62
C PHE A 22 -0.85 -13.45 -5.22
N ILE A 23 -0.28 -13.75 -6.38
CA ILE A 23 -0.51 -15.01 -7.08
C ILE A 23 0.02 -16.18 -6.25
N ASN A 24 1.22 -16.04 -5.68
CA ASN A 24 1.83 -17.09 -4.85
C ASN A 24 0.96 -17.39 -3.62
N TYR A 25 0.50 -16.36 -2.92
CA TYR A 25 -0.37 -16.53 -1.76
C TYR A 25 -1.67 -17.24 -2.11
N VAL A 26 -2.38 -16.79 -3.14
CA VAL A 26 -3.68 -17.35 -3.53
C VAL A 26 -3.56 -18.78 -4.06
N THR A 27 -2.46 -19.13 -4.73
CA THR A 27 -2.22 -20.50 -5.22
C THR A 27 -1.75 -21.44 -4.12
N GLU A 28 -0.96 -20.97 -3.16
CA GLU A 28 -0.47 -21.78 -2.03
C GLU A 28 -1.61 -22.15 -1.08
N VAL A 29 -2.50 -21.20 -0.80
CA VAL A 29 -3.72 -21.46 -0.01
C VAL A 29 -4.72 -22.36 -0.76
N GLY A 30 -4.51 -22.60 -2.06
CA GLY A 30 -5.32 -23.53 -2.86
C GLY A 30 -6.69 -23.01 -3.28
N TRP A 31 -6.91 -21.71 -3.27
CA TRP A 31 -8.18 -21.12 -3.67
C TRP A 31 -8.42 -21.15 -5.17
N MET A 32 -7.36 -21.00 -5.96
CA MET A 32 -7.45 -21.03 -7.41
C MET A 32 -6.09 -21.33 -8.07
N ASN A 33 -6.13 -21.70 -9.36
CA ASN A 33 -4.94 -21.90 -10.17
C ASN A 33 -4.23 -20.57 -10.47
N ALA A 34 -2.94 -20.62 -10.78
CA ALA A 34 -2.13 -19.43 -11.10
C ALA A 34 -2.72 -18.59 -12.26
N ARG A 35 -3.38 -19.24 -13.24
CA ARG A 35 -4.07 -18.55 -14.35
C ARG A 35 -5.24 -17.70 -13.83
N ASP A 36 -6.10 -18.29 -13.00
CA ASP A 36 -7.27 -17.60 -12.48
C ASP A 36 -6.85 -16.52 -11.47
N ALA A 37 -5.83 -16.80 -10.66
CA ALA A 37 -5.23 -15.82 -9.77
C ALA A 37 -4.68 -14.60 -10.52
N SER A 38 -4.03 -14.80 -11.67
CA SER A 38 -3.54 -13.69 -12.49
C SER A 38 -4.66 -12.86 -13.11
N LEU A 39 -5.77 -13.49 -13.50
CA LEU A 39 -6.97 -12.79 -13.99
C LEU A 39 -7.63 -11.97 -12.87
N VAL A 40 -7.76 -12.55 -11.68
CA VAL A 40 -8.30 -11.84 -10.50
C VAL A 40 -7.39 -10.67 -10.11
N LEU A 41 -6.08 -10.83 -10.14
CA LEU A 41 -5.15 -9.73 -9.90
C LEU A 41 -5.31 -8.63 -10.95
N SER A 42 -5.40 -8.98 -12.23
CA SER A 42 -5.47 -8.00 -13.33
C SER A 42 -6.80 -7.24 -13.35
N PHE A 43 -7.92 -7.93 -13.24
CA PHE A 43 -9.25 -7.31 -13.34
C PHE A 43 -9.80 -6.90 -11.97
N GLY A 44 -9.61 -7.70 -10.93
CA GLY A 44 -10.04 -7.42 -9.58
C GLY A 44 -9.09 -6.45 -8.88
N GLY A 45 -7.84 -6.88 -8.64
CA GLY A 45 -6.86 -6.09 -7.90
C GLY A 45 -6.52 -4.77 -8.59
N LEU A 46 -5.98 -4.83 -9.81
CA LEU A 46 -5.59 -3.62 -10.56
C LEU A 46 -6.79 -2.80 -11.03
N GLY A 47 -7.95 -3.44 -11.30
CA GLY A 47 -9.21 -2.75 -11.57
C GLY A 47 -9.68 -1.93 -10.36
N LEU A 48 -9.72 -2.52 -9.18
CA LEU A 48 -10.00 -1.81 -7.92
C LEU A 48 -8.99 -0.72 -7.63
N PHE A 49 -7.73 -0.95 -7.93
CA PHE A 49 -6.67 0.04 -7.78
C PHE A 49 -6.90 1.26 -8.69
N MET A 50 -7.31 1.04 -9.95
CA MET A 50 -7.64 2.11 -10.88
C MET A 50 -8.88 2.89 -10.42
N VAL A 51 -9.96 2.21 -10.08
CA VAL A 51 -11.18 2.83 -9.55
C VAL A 51 -10.88 3.60 -8.26
N GLY A 52 -10.10 3.01 -7.35
CA GLY A 52 -9.67 3.64 -6.11
C GLY A 52 -8.94 4.96 -6.34
N ARG A 53 -8.09 5.06 -7.37
CA ARG A 53 -7.40 6.31 -7.75
C ARG A 53 -8.37 7.41 -8.20
N PHE A 54 -9.35 7.08 -9.03
CA PHE A 54 -10.36 8.05 -9.48
C PHE A 54 -11.22 8.52 -8.31
N VAL A 55 -11.74 7.59 -7.52
CA VAL A 55 -12.56 7.88 -6.33
C VAL A 55 -11.75 8.68 -5.31
N GLY A 56 -10.52 8.26 -5.02
CA GLY A 56 -9.63 8.96 -4.10
C GLY A 56 -9.31 10.38 -4.55
N SER A 57 -9.02 10.57 -5.84
CA SER A 57 -8.79 11.91 -6.41
C SER A 57 -10.03 12.81 -6.29
N TRP A 58 -11.22 12.25 -6.49
CA TRP A 58 -12.47 12.99 -6.32
C TRP A 58 -12.73 13.37 -4.86
N ILE A 59 -12.52 12.44 -3.93
CA ILE A 59 -12.72 12.67 -2.49
C ILE A 59 -11.70 13.70 -1.96
N MET A 60 -10.45 13.67 -2.42
CA MET A 60 -9.40 14.64 -2.01
C MET A 60 -9.72 16.09 -2.36
N ARG A 61 -10.67 16.35 -3.28
CA ARG A 61 -11.17 17.70 -3.54
C ARG A 61 -12.05 18.24 -2.40
N ARG A 62 -12.63 17.36 -1.59
CA ARG A 62 -13.57 17.70 -0.50
C ARG A 62 -13.02 17.43 0.89
N VAL A 63 -12.12 16.47 1.02
CA VAL A 63 -11.55 16.04 2.29
C VAL A 63 -10.07 16.41 2.35
N ARG A 64 -9.62 16.85 3.53
CA ARG A 64 -8.21 17.17 3.77
C ARG A 64 -7.35 15.93 3.55
N ALA A 65 -6.24 16.08 2.82
CA ALA A 65 -5.34 14.99 2.48
C ALA A 65 -4.78 14.27 3.72
N GLU A 66 -4.58 14.99 4.82
CA GLU A 66 -4.09 14.43 6.09
C GLU A 66 -5.08 13.42 6.70
N LYS A 67 -6.38 13.75 6.70
CA LYS A 67 -7.45 12.86 7.17
C LYS A 67 -7.59 11.65 6.25
N MET A 68 -7.55 11.88 4.93
CA MET A 68 -7.63 10.82 3.93
C MET A 68 -6.50 9.81 4.10
N LEU A 69 -5.26 10.29 4.27
CA LEU A 69 -4.10 9.43 4.50
C LEU A 69 -4.28 8.57 5.76
N PHE A 70 -4.77 9.15 6.85
CA PHE A 70 -4.99 8.42 8.09
C PHE A 70 -6.03 7.30 7.94
N TRP A 71 -7.17 7.58 7.29
CA TRP A 71 -8.20 6.57 7.05
C TRP A 71 -7.73 5.45 6.14
N CYS A 72 -7.03 5.78 5.04
CA CYS A 72 -6.50 4.77 4.14
C CYS A 72 -5.39 3.93 4.81
N ALA A 73 -4.49 4.55 5.56
CA ALA A 73 -3.46 3.83 6.32
C ALA A 73 -4.07 2.90 7.39
N THR A 74 -5.16 3.31 8.04
CA THR A 74 -5.88 2.44 8.97
C THR A 74 -6.52 1.26 8.22
N GLY A 75 -7.12 1.50 7.06
CA GLY A 75 -7.68 0.47 6.20
C GLY A 75 -6.63 -0.56 5.76
N THR A 76 -5.46 -0.12 5.29
CA THR A 76 -4.38 -1.03 4.87
C THR A 76 -3.79 -1.84 6.02
N VAL A 77 -3.64 -1.27 7.21
CA VAL A 77 -3.18 -2.00 8.41
C VAL A 77 -4.18 -3.09 8.79
N ILE A 78 -5.49 -2.78 8.79
CA ILE A 78 -6.53 -3.76 9.14
C ILE A 78 -6.59 -4.87 8.08
N THR A 79 -6.61 -4.54 6.80
CA THR A 79 -6.70 -5.53 5.72
C THR A 79 -5.48 -6.44 5.70
N THR A 80 -4.28 -5.90 5.88
CA THR A 80 -3.05 -6.71 5.92
C THR A 80 -3.00 -7.59 7.16
N LEU A 81 -3.49 -7.12 8.32
CA LEU A 81 -3.61 -7.93 9.51
C LEU A 81 -4.57 -9.13 9.31
N LEU A 82 -5.70 -8.91 8.64
CA LEU A 82 -6.65 -9.98 8.31
C LEU A 82 -6.04 -11.02 7.36
N VAL A 83 -5.14 -10.61 6.46
CA VAL A 83 -4.39 -11.55 5.59
C VAL A 83 -3.42 -12.38 6.41
N ILE A 84 -2.69 -11.79 7.35
CA ILE A 84 -1.74 -12.51 8.23
C ILE A 84 -2.47 -13.53 9.11
N LEU A 85 -3.69 -13.22 9.57
CA LEU A 85 -4.50 -14.12 10.41
C LEU A 85 -5.08 -15.32 9.66
N ASP A 86 -4.92 -15.34 8.33
CA ASP A 86 -5.38 -16.43 7.44
C ASP A 86 -6.80 -16.91 7.71
N LEU A 87 -7.75 -15.97 7.68
CA LEU A 87 -9.19 -16.23 7.93
C LEU A 87 -9.93 -16.75 6.68
N GLY A 88 -9.25 -17.45 5.78
CA GLY A 88 -9.83 -18.00 4.56
C GLY A 88 -10.40 -16.92 3.62
N SER A 89 -11.67 -17.06 3.23
CA SER A 89 -12.32 -16.13 2.28
C SER A 89 -12.29 -14.66 2.73
N VAL A 90 -12.27 -14.40 4.04
CA VAL A 90 -12.17 -13.04 4.60
C VAL A 90 -10.82 -12.41 4.25
N SER A 91 -9.74 -13.19 4.35
CA SER A 91 -8.38 -12.73 3.98
C SER A 91 -8.29 -12.38 2.49
N PHE A 92 -8.94 -13.14 1.63
CA PHE A 92 -8.98 -12.87 0.19
C PHE A 92 -9.70 -11.54 -0.12
N VAL A 93 -10.89 -11.35 0.46
CA VAL A 93 -11.63 -10.08 0.30
C VAL A 93 -10.86 -8.91 0.90
N ALA A 94 -10.22 -9.10 2.06
CA ALA A 94 -9.38 -8.09 2.69
C ALA A 94 -8.19 -7.70 1.78
N LEU A 95 -7.55 -8.69 1.15
CA LEU A 95 -6.46 -8.46 0.20
C LEU A 95 -6.90 -7.60 -0.98
N LEU A 96 -8.06 -7.89 -1.58
CA LEU A 96 -8.63 -7.09 -2.66
C LEU A 96 -9.02 -5.67 -2.20
N CYS A 97 -9.62 -5.52 -1.02
CA CYS A 97 -9.94 -4.21 -0.46
C CYS A 97 -8.67 -3.39 -0.17
N GLY A 98 -7.58 -4.05 0.21
CA GLY A 98 -6.27 -3.42 0.38
C GLY A 98 -5.83 -2.63 -0.84
N TYR A 99 -6.03 -3.16 -2.05
CA TYR A 99 -5.70 -2.47 -3.30
C TYR A 99 -6.42 -1.13 -3.47
N ALA A 100 -7.68 -1.02 -3.03
CA ALA A 100 -8.42 0.24 -3.10
C ALA A 100 -7.84 1.30 -2.15
N PHE A 101 -7.43 0.90 -0.94
CA PHE A 101 -6.80 1.81 0.02
C PHE A 101 -5.40 2.23 -0.41
N GLU A 102 -4.58 1.29 -0.91
CA GLU A 102 -3.25 1.55 -1.45
C GLU A 102 -3.28 2.53 -2.63
N ALA A 103 -4.26 2.37 -3.51
CA ALA A 103 -4.45 3.25 -4.67
C ALA A 103 -4.56 4.73 -4.30
N ILE A 104 -5.16 5.01 -3.14
CA ILE A 104 -5.40 6.36 -2.64
C ILE A 104 -4.19 6.87 -1.85
N MET A 105 -3.46 5.99 -1.16
CA MET A 105 -2.36 6.38 -0.27
C MET A 105 -1.23 7.09 -1.00
N PHE A 106 -0.75 6.53 -2.11
CA PHE A 106 0.38 7.11 -2.84
C PHE A 106 0.13 8.54 -3.35
N PRO A 107 -0.96 8.84 -4.10
CA PRO A 107 -1.23 10.21 -4.54
C PRO A 107 -1.44 11.17 -3.38
N THR A 108 -1.96 10.68 -2.25
CA THR A 108 -2.16 11.49 -1.05
C THR A 108 -0.82 11.85 -0.38
N ILE A 109 0.08 10.88 -0.21
CA ILE A 109 1.44 11.13 0.32
C ILE A 109 2.20 12.06 -0.62
N PHE A 110 2.08 11.85 -1.94
CA PHE A 110 2.73 12.68 -2.95
C PHE A 110 2.24 14.13 -2.87
N ALA A 111 0.92 14.35 -2.82
CA ALA A 111 0.33 15.69 -2.68
C ALA A 111 0.77 16.39 -1.38
N LEU A 112 0.78 15.67 -0.26
CA LEU A 112 1.26 16.18 1.03
C LEU A 112 2.74 16.52 1.00
N SER A 113 3.55 15.74 0.28
CA SER A 113 4.99 15.94 0.18
C SER A 113 5.37 17.16 -0.64
N LEU A 114 4.55 17.53 -1.61
CA LEU A 114 4.77 18.70 -2.47
C LEU A 114 4.15 19.99 -1.90
N LYS A 115 3.27 19.87 -0.91
CA LYS A 115 2.58 21.02 -0.31
C LYS A 115 3.59 21.96 0.36
N GLY A 116 3.60 23.22 -0.06
CA GLY A 116 4.43 24.29 0.53
C GLY A 116 5.88 24.38 0.01
N LEU A 117 6.25 23.61 -1.04
CA LEU A 117 7.62 23.61 -1.59
C LEU A 117 7.88 24.71 -2.65
N GLY A 118 6.85 25.39 -3.15
CA GLY A 118 6.98 26.48 -4.10
C GLY A 118 7.88 26.14 -5.31
N SER A 119 8.97 26.89 -5.51
CA SER A 119 9.91 26.70 -6.62
C SER A 119 10.68 25.37 -6.57
N HIS A 120 10.77 24.71 -5.43
CA HIS A 120 11.47 23.42 -5.27
C HIS A 120 10.60 22.21 -5.60
N THR A 121 9.33 22.41 -5.99
CA THR A 121 8.37 21.33 -6.30
C THR A 121 8.90 20.40 -7.40
N LYS A 122 9.52 20.92 -8.46
CA LYS A 122 10.08 20.12 -9.56
C LYS A 122 11.14 19.13 -9.08
N ARG A 123 12.09 19.58 -8.28
CA ARG A 123 13.15 18.71 -7.71
C ARG A 123 12.57 17.70 -6.72
N ALA A 124 11.64 18.13 -5.88
CA ALA A 124 11.01 17.25 -4.91
C ALA A 124 10.17 16.15 -5.58
N SER A 125 9.43 16.47 -6.64
CA SER A 125 8.64 15.48 -7.39
C SER A 125 9.54 14.45 -8.09
N SER A 126 10.67 14.86 -8.68
CA SER A 126 11.62 13.91 -9.28
C SER A 126 12.17 12.93 -8.26
N PHE A 127 12.56 13.40 -7.07
CA PHE A 127 13.01 12.50 -5.99
C PHE A 127 11.91 11.58 -5.45
N LEU A 128 10.67 12.03 -5.41
CA LEU A 128 9.53 11.19 -5.00
C LEU A 128 9.20 10.13 -6.05
N MET A 129 9.36 10.46 -7.34
CA MET A 129 9.17 9.51 -8.45
C MET A 129 10.24 8.42 -8.49
N MET A 130 11.37 8.56 -7.79
CA MET A 130 12.36 7.49 -7.61
C MET A 130 11.99 6.51 -6.48
N SER A 131 10.92 6.77 -5.71
CA SER A 131 10.53 5.90 -4.60
C SER A 131 10.18 4.45 -5.00
N PRO A 132 9.65 4.14 -6.20
CA PRO A 132 9.45 2.76 -6.66
C PRO A 132 10.73 1.93 -6.71
N VAL A 133 11.91 2.55 -6.89
CA VAL A 133 13.19 1.82 -6.85
C VAL A 133 13.43 1.19 -5.47
N GLY A 134 13.02 1.88 -4.39
CA GLY A 134 13.03 1.30 -3.04
C GLY A 134 12.08 0.11 -2.89
N GLY A 135 11.02 0.06 -3.70
CA GLY A 135 10.06 -1.03 -3.71
C GLY A 135 10.62 -2.38 -4.13
N ALA A 136 11.75 -2.42 -4.85
CA ALA A 136 12.41 -3.67 -5.23
C ALA A 136 12.92 -4.48 -4.02
N VAL A 137 13.17 -3.84 -2.90
CA VAL A 137 13.62 -4.50 -1.66
C VAL A 137 12.50 -5.31 -1.00
N GLY A 138 11.26 -4.86 -1.11
CA GLY A 138 10.11 -5.50 -0.48
C GLY A 138 9.88 -6.95 -0.89
N PRO A 139 9.79 -7.27 -2.19
CA PRO A 139 9.63 -8.65 -2.66
C PRO A 139 10.77 -9.57 -2.24
N VAL A 140 12.01 -9.07 -2.20
CA VAL A 140 13.16 -9.86 -1.72
C VAL A 140 12.99 -10.25 -0.26
N LEU A 141 12.64 -9.29 0.60
CA LEU A 141 12.38 -9.56 2.01
C LEU A 141 11.17 -10.50 2.20
N MET A 142 10.12 -10.30 1.42
CA MET A 142 8.93 -11.13 1.46
C MET A 142 9.22 -12.58 1.04
N GLY A 143 10.05 -12.76 -0.02
CA GLY A 143 10.52 -14.08 -0.45
C GLY A 143 11.32 -14.79 0.64
N LEU A 144 12.28 -14.11 1.27
CA LEU A 144 13.06 -14.69 2.36
C LEU A 144 12.20 -15.14 3.55
N VAL A 145 11.17 -14.35 3.91
CA VAL A 145 10.25 -14.74 4.99
C VAL A 145 9.35 -15.89 4.55
N GLY A 146 8.83 -15.87 3.31
CA GLY A 146 8.00 -16.94 2.76
C GLY A 146 8.74 -18.28 2.64
N ASP A 147 10.04 -18.24 2.30
CA ASP A 147 10.89 -19.45 2.24
C ASP A 147 11.21 -20.04 3.62
N CYS A 148 11.22 -19.21 4.67
CA CYS A 148 11.51 -19.64 6.05
C CYS A 148 10.27 -19.99 6.86
N ALA A 149 9.10 -19.51 6.43
CA ALA A 149 7.80 -19.68 7.10
C ALA A 149 6.70 -19.82 6.04
N ASP A 150 5.44 -19.94 6.48
CA ASP A 150 4.31 -19.97 5.54
C ASP A 150 4.13 -18.61 4.84
N MET A 151 3.56 -18.64 3.63
CA MET A 151 3.38 -17.45 2.79
C MET A 151 2.55 -16.34 3.46
N HIS A 152 1.59 -16.68 4.32
CA HIS A 152 0.81 -15.67 5.05
C HIS A 152 1.68 -14.85 6.01
N TRP A 153 2.74 -15.43 6.59
CA TRP A 153 3.71 -14.71 7.43
C TRP A 153 4.57 -13.74 6.63
N ALA A 154 4.77 -13.97 5.33
CA ALA A 154 5.50 -13.03 4.47
C ALA A 154 4.84 -11.64 4.43
N PHE A 155 3.52 -11.57 4.63
CA PHE A 155 2.77 -10.31 4.70
C PHE A 155 3.10 -9.44 5.93
N ILE A 156 3.91 -9.94 6.88
CA ILE A 156 4.44 -9.10 7.97
C ILE A 156 5.36 -7.99 7.45
N VAL A 157 5.99 -8.18 6.29
CA VAL A 157 6.86 -7.17 5.67
C VAL A 157 6.06 -5.94 5.23
N PRO A 158 5.00 -6.05 4.37
CA PRO A 158 4.18 -4.90 4.04
C PRO A 158 3.40 -4.36 5.25
N PHE A 159 2.99 -5.22 6.19
CA PHE A 159 2.33 -4.79 7.42
C PHE A 159 3.19 -3.82 8.23
N ALA A 160 4.47 -4.14 8.45
CA ALA A 160 5.40 -3.25 9.15
C ALA A 160 5.55 -1.89 8.42
N GLY A 161 5.57 -1.91 7.08
CA GLY A 161 5.58 -0.69 6.27
C GLY A 161 4.34 0.18 6.51
N TYR A 162 3.15 -0.41 6.47
CA TYR A 162 1.88 0.31 6.68
C TYR A 162 1.71 0.82 8.10
N VAL A 163 2.14 0.07 9.12
CA VAL A 163 2.14 0.53 10.52
C VAL A 163 2.96 1.82 10.67
N VAL A 164 4.13 1.90 10.04
CA VAL A 164 4.95 3.11 10.09
C VAL A 164 4.27 4.28 9.37
N VAL A 165 3.64 4.03 8.21
CA VAL A 165 2.87 5.06 7.50
C VAL A 165 1.68 5.52 8.34
N TRP A 166 1.01 4.61 9.04
CA TRP A 166 -0.10 4.91 9.94
C TRP A 166 0.31 5.82 11.12
N PHE A 167 1.43 5.52 11.79
CA PHE A 167 1.95 6.39 12.85
C PHE A 167 2.28 7.80 12.34
N TYR A 168 2.85 7.88 11.14
CA TYR A 168 3.13 9.17 10.51
C TYR A 168 1.86 9.94 10.16
N ALA A 169 0.86 9.28 9.58
CA ALA A 169 -0.43 9.88 9.25
C ALA A 169 -1.14 10.41 10.50
N ARG A 170 -1.13 9.62 11.58
CA ARG A 170 -1.65 10.02 12.88
C ARG A 170 -0.93 11.26 13.43
N HIS A 171 0.38 11.29 13.35
CA HIS A 171 1.17 12.42 13.85
C HIS A 171 0.85 13.71 13.09
N ILE A 172 0.76 13.67 11.76
CA ILE A 172 0.39 14.84 10.95
C ILE A 172 -1.05 15.30 11.23
N MET A 173 -1.97 14.35 11.40
CA MET A 173 -3.36 14.68 11.68
C MET A 173 -3.50 15.43 13.01
N ILE A 174 -2.75 15.03 14.05
CA ILE A 174 -2.78 15.67 15.36
C ILE A 174 -2.15 17.07 15.33
N GLN A 175 -1.05 17.26 14.59
CA GLN A 175 -0.37 18.55 14.51
C GLN A 175 -1.17 19.64 13.77
N LYS A 176 -2.18 19.28 13.01
CA LYS A 176 -2.97 20.20 12.17
C LYS A 176 -4.43 20.33 12.60
N ASN A 177 -4.83 19.71 13.68
CA ASN A 177 -6.07 20.01 14.41
C ASN A 177 -5.82 21.10 15.42
#